data_0b71750d65ae425a87aca9e20f3c9063
#
_entry.id   0b71750d65ae425a87aca9e20f3c9063
#
_cell.length_a   1.000
_cell.length_b   1.000
_cell.length_c   1.000
_cell.angle_alpha   90.00
_cell.angle_beta   90.00
_cell.angle_gamma   90.00
#
_symmetry.space_group_name_H-M   'P 1'
#
loop_
_entity.id
_entity.type
_entity.pdbx_description
1 polymer ?
#
loop_
_entity_poly.entity_id
_entity_poly.type
_entity_poly.pdbx_seq_one_letter_code
_entity_poly.pdbx_strand_id
1 'polypeptide(L)'
;MAKFKDSTIEIVDPTPSSRPAPPLSAGAAGSEDATVDRSIGDIIAELRNLTAEQVEKVLKHQRDTGLRFGEAAVALGLASKDDVLYALAQQFHYPYAPEEQRKLSADLVALNEPFSPRAESFRALRSQLMMRVFTEGTVHPALAVISPEPGDGKTYCASNLAVTLAQLGGRTLLVDADMRVPRVHEVFNLKNGAGLSGILSGRADKQVIQQVAGIPSLFVLPVGTVPPNPQELVERPAFGLLMRELASKFDHVIVDTPAAVYGADCAVIAARCGAAVVVARKDASRAESLRELVASLAGAPVKLAGVVFNEF
;
A
#
# COMPACT_ATOMS: atom_id res chain seq x y z
N MET A 1 6.66 36.48 7.16
CA MET A 1 5.39 35.75 6.91
C MET A 1 5.35 35.41 5.43
N ALA A 2 5.71 34.19 5.08
CA ALA A 2 5.57 33.70 3.69
C ALA A 2 4.14 33.27 3.48
N LYS A 3 3.42 33.98 2.64
CA LYS A 3 2.09 33.58 2.19
C LYS A 3 2.27 32.42 1.21
N PHE A 4 1.89 31.22 1.63
CA PHE A 4 1.58 30.15 0.67
C PHE A 4 0.36 30.63 -0.12
N LYS A 5 0.52 30.79 -1.44
CA LYS A 5 -0.63 30.86 -2.34
C LYS A 5 -1.37 29.53 -2.22
N ASP A 6 -2.71 29.60 -2.19
CA ASP A 6 -3.62 28.46 -2.23
C ASP A 6 -3.29 27.54 -3.44
N SER A 7 -2.33 26.67 -3.28
CA SER A 7 -2.06 25.58 -4.21
C SER A 7 -2.67 24.32 -3.60
N THR A 8 -3.95 24.13 -3.90
CA THR A 8 -4.65 22.87 -3.62
C THR A 8 -3.92 21.76 -4.34
N ILE A 9 -3.40 20.78 -3.59
CA ILE A 9 -2.82 19.55 -4.18
C ILE A 9 -4.00 18.79 -4.80
N GLU A 10 -4.08 18.76 -6.12
CA GLU A 10 -5.08 17.98 -6.86
C GLU A 10 -4.64 16.52 -6.90
N ILE A 11 -5.53 15.63 -6.47
CA ILE A 11 -5.38 14.19 -6.59
C ILE A 11 -5.89 13.81 -7.97
N VAL A 12 -5.06 13.09 -8.75
CA VAL A 12 -5.48 12.56 -10.06
C VAL A 12 -6.38 11.36 -9.82
N ASP A 13 -7.68 11.56 -9.94
CA ASP A 13 -8.57 10.43 -10.21
C ASP A 13 -8.36 10.01 -11.67
N PRO A 14 -8.21 8.70 -11.96
CA PRO A 14 -8.17 8.25 -13.34
C PRO A 14 -9.51 8.66 -13.97
N THR A 15 -9.44 9.42 -15.07
CA THR A 15 -10.61 9.83 -15.84
C THR A 15 -11.51 8.62 -16.11
N PRO A 16 -12.77 8.66 -15.71
CA PRO A 16 -13.71 7.65 -16.17
C PRO A 16 -13.80 7.77 -17.69
N SER A 17 -13.61 6.65 -18.39
CA SER A 17 -13.82 6.59 -19.82
C SER A 17 -15.20 7.18 -20.11
N SER A 18 -15.26 8.19 -20.97
CA SER A 18 -16.44 8.94 -21.34
C SER A 18 -17.51 8.03 -21.97
N ARG A 19 -18.42 7.51 -21.14
CA ARG A 19 -19.76 7.14 -21.54
C ARG A 19 -20.70 8.07 -20.78
N PRO A 20 -21.58 8.82 -21.45
CA PRO A 20 -22.56 9.64 -20.77
C PRO A 20 -23.51 8.75 -19.98
N ALA A 21 -23.69 9.05 -18.69
CA ALA A 21 -24.71 8.43 -17.88
C ALA A 21 -26.09 8.79 -18.47
N PRO A 22 -27.03 7.82 -18.56
CA PRO A 22 -28.41 8.14 -18.95
C PRO A 22 -29.07 8.98 -17.86
N PRO A 23 -30.02 9.88 -18.22
CA PRO A 23 -30.68 10.77 -17.27
C PRO A 23 -31.55 9.97 -16.28
N LEU A 24 -31.49 10.34 -15.01
CA LEU A 24 -32.37 9.86 -13.96
C LEU A 24 -33.83 10.25 -14.29
N SER A 25 -34.62 9.32 -14.83
CA SER A 25 -36.07 9.44 -14.85
C SER A 25 -36.63 8.78 -13.58
N ALA A 26 -37.43 9.56 -12.85
CA ALA A 26 -38.19 9.10 -11.71
C ALA A 26 -39.28 8.09 -12.15
N GLY A 27 -39.42 6.98 -11.43
CA GLY A 27 -40.64 6.17 -11.32
C GLY A 27 -40.69 4.93 -12.16
N ALA A 28 -40.37 3.79 -11.57
CA ALA A 28 -41.19 2.56 -11.57
C ALA A 28 -40.51 1.48 -10.73
N ALA A 29 -41.32 0.80 -9.96
CA ALA A 29 -40.93 -0.27 -9.04
C ALA A 29 -40.31 -1.50 -9.76
N GLY A 30 -39.34 -2.14 -9.09
CA GLY A 30 -39.06 -3.56 -9.26
C GLY A 30 -38.05 -3.90 -10.35
N SER A 31 -36.74 -3.87 -9.98
CA SER A 31 -35.82 -4.93 -10.33
C SER A 31 -34.67 -4.86 -9.32
N GLU A 32 -34.66 -5.80 -8.41
CA GLU A 32 -33.51 -6.15 -7.59
C GLU A 32 -32.37 -6.45 -8.55
N ASP A 33 -31.38 -5.58 -8.62
CA ASP A 33 -30.08 -5.86 -9.20
C ASP A 33 -29.42 -6.85 -8.22
N ALA A 34 -29.78 -8.12 -8.39
CA ALA A 34 -29.09 -9.23 -7.75
C ALA A 34 -27.65 -9.17 -8.25
N THR A 35 -26.74 -8.69 -7.43
CA THR A 35 -25.33 -9.06 -7.50
C THR A 35 -25.31 -10.57 -7.44
N VAL A 36 -25.30 -11.22 -8.63
CA VAL A 36 -25.18 -12.66 -8.78
C VAL A 36 -23.87 -13.03 -8.10
N ASP A 37 -23.99 -13.66 -6.93
CA ASP A 37 -22.86 -14.17 -6.16
C ASP A 37 -22.22 -15.27 -7.03
N ARG A 38 -21.26 -14.86 -7.89
CA ARG A 38 -20.62 -15.76 -8.86
C ARG A 38 -19.85 -16.81 -8.10
N SER A 39 -20.13 -18.07 -8.40
CA SER A 39 -19.39 -19.17 -7.79
C SER A 39 -17.92 -19.16 -8.24
N ILE A 40 -17.02 -19.67 -7.39
CA ILE A 40 -15.60 -19.85 -7.74
C ILE A 40 -15.46 -20.63 -9.06
N GLY A 41 -16.35 -21.60 -9.27
CA GLY A 41 -16.38 -22.39 -10.49
C GLY A 41 -16.66 -21.56 -11.75
N ASP A 42 -17.63 -20.64 -11.68
CA ASP A 42 -17.97 -19.76 -12.80
C ASP A 42 -16.80 -18.81 -13.14
N ILE A 43 -16.15 -18.25 -12.11
CA ILE A 43 -15.01 -17.34 -12.28
C ILE A 43 -13.83 -18.09 -12.93
N ILE A 44 -13.50 -19.31 -12.48
CA ILE A 44 -12.42 -20.12 -13.07
C ILE A 44 -12.76 -20.52 -14.51
N ALA A 45 -14.02 -20.91 -14.77
CA ALA A 45 -14.45 -21.30 -16.10
C ALA A 45 -14.35 -20.13 -17.10
N GLU A 46 -14.73 -18.92 -16.69
CA GLU A 46 -14.62 -17.71 -17.50
C GLU A 46 -13.13 -17.33 -17.72
N LEU A 47 -12.33 -17.34 -16.66
CA LEU A 47 -10.90 -16.96 -16.72
C LEU A 47 -10.09 -17.85 -17.68
N ARG A 48 -10.36 -19.14 -17.68
CA ARG A 48 -9.65 -20.13 -18.51
C ARG A 48 -10.41 -20.55 -19.77
N ASN A 49 -11.57 -19.91 -20.05
CA ASN A 49 -12.44 -20.23 -21.17
C ASN A 49 -12.75 -21.74 -21.25
N LEU A 50 -13.09 -22.35 -20.09
CA LEU A 50 -13.37 -23.78 -20.04
C LEU A 50 -14.64 -24.11 -20.82
N THR A 51 -14.58 -25.18 -21.62
CA THR A 51 -15.76 -25.69 -22.31
C THR A 51 -16.72 -26.37 -21.34
N ALA A 52 -18.00 -26.50 -21.70
CA ALA A 52 -18.99 -27.20 -20.89
C ALA A 52 -18.55 -28.65 -20.53
N GLU A 53 -17.91 -29.35 -21.48
CA GLU A 53 -17.35 -30.68 -21.25
C GLU A 53 -16.25 -30.71 -20.22
N GLN A 54 -15.38 -29.67 -20.22
CA GLN A 54 -14.30 -29.54 -19.25
C GLN A 54 -14.83 -29.22 -17.84
N VAL A 55 -15.85 -28.34 -17.74
CA VAL A 55 -16.53 -28.06 -16.47
C VAL A 55 -17.20 -29.34 -15.93
N GLU A 56 -17.87 -30.13 -16.79
CA GLU A 56 -18.48 -31.39 -16.38
C GLU A 56 -17.45 -32.41 -15.88
N LYS A 57 -16.28 -32.49 -16.52
CA LYS A 57 -15.16 -33.33 -16.04
C LYS A 57 -14.68 -32.92 -14.65
N VAL A 58 -14.57 -31.59 -14.37
CA VAL A 58 -14.20 -31.09 -13.05
C VAL A 58 -15.25 -31.45 -12.01
N LEU A 59 -16.56 -31.26 -12.33
CA LEU A 59 -17.64 -31.59 -11.41
C LEU A 59 -17.73 -33.10 -11.13
N LYS A 60 -17.44 -33.94 -12.13
CA LYS A 60 -17.34 -35.40 -11.94
C LYS A 60 -16.18 -35.74 -11.01
N HIS A 61 -14.98 -35.21 -11.28
CA HIS A 61 -13.79 -35.45 -10.45
C HIS A 61 -14.02 -34.95 -9.02
N GLN A 62 -14.66 -33.82 -8.83
CA GLN A 62 -15.05 -33.30 -7.51
C GLN A 62 -15.95 -34.28 -6.74
N ARG A 63 -16.97 -34.86 -7.43
CA ARG A 63 -17.87 -35.85 -6.81
C ARG A 63 -17.13 -37.14 -6.43
N ASP A 64 -16.24 -37.59 -7.32
CA ASP A 64 -15.51 -38.86 -7.13
C ASP A 64 -14.45 -38.79 -6.03
N THR A 65 -13.84 -37.59 -5.81
CA THR A 65 -12.71 -37.40 -4.89
C THR A 65 -13.05 -36.63 -3.63
N GLY A 66 -14.19 -35.93 -3.58
CA GLY A 66 -14.57 -35.03 -2.48
C GLY A 66 -13.79 -33.71 -2.43
N LEU A 67 -12.94 -33.42 -3.43
CA LEU A 67 -12.19 -32.18 -3.53
C LEU A 67 -13.12 -30.99 -3.81
N ARG A 68 -12.68 -29.78 -3.53
CA ARG A 68 -13.38 -28.56 -3.96
C ARG A 68 -13.17 -28.34 -5.46
N PHE A 69 -14.10 -27.61 -6.13
CA PHE A 69 -14.05 -27.36 -7.57
C PHE A 69 -12.68 -26.86 -8.05
N GLY A 70 -12.10 -25.86 -7.37
CA GLY A 70 -10.79 -25.32 -7.71
C GLY A 70 -9.66 -26.34 -7.59
N GLU A 71 -9.67 -27.16 -6.54
CA GLU A 71 -8.69 -28.24 -6.34
C GLU A 71 -8.82 -29.34 -7.41
N ALA A 72 -10.05 -29.68 -7.77
CA ALA A 72 -10.34 -30.63 -8.83
C ALA A 72 -9.90 -30.11 -10.21
N ALA A 73 -10.12 -28.82 -10.48
CA ALA A 73 -9.67 -28.18 -11.72
C ALA A 73 -8.13 -28.17 -11.82
N VAL A 74 -7.44 -27.90 -10.72
CA VAL A 74 -5.96 -27.96 -10.65
C VAL A 74 -5.45 -29.39 -10.84
N ALA A 75 -6.05 -30.37 -10.20
CA ALA A 75 -5.69 -31.78 -10.33
C ALA A 75 -5.83 -32.30 -11.77
N LEU A 76 -6.81 -31.79 -12.50
CA LEU A 76 -7.05 -32.10 -13.91
C LEU A 76 -6.20 -31.26 -14.88
N GLY A 77 -5.37 -30.32 -14.38
CA GLY A 77 -4.56 -29.44 -15.20
C GLY A 77 -5.36 -28.38 -16.01
N LEU A 78 -6.63 -28.16 -15.65
CA LEU A 78 -7.54 -27.20 -16.32
C LEU A 78 -7.45 -25.80 -15.73
N ALA A 79 -6.89 -25.65 -14.53
CA ALA A 79 -6.60 -24.39 -13.88
C ALA A 79 -5.27 -24.47 -13.09
N SER A 80 -4.65 -23.32 -12.86
CA SER A 80 -3.50 -23.20 -11.97
C SER A 80 -3.97 -22.90 -10.52
N LYS A 81 -3.08 -23.05 -9.56
CA LYS A 81 -3.34 -22.59 -8.18
C LYS A 81 -3.61 -21.08 -8.13
N ASP A 82 -2.93 -20.32 -8.98
CA ASP A 82 -3.09 -18.86 -9.10
C ASP A 82 -4.49 -18.47 -9.58
N ASP A 83 -5.07 -19.23 -10.51
CA ASP A 83 -6.45 -19.03 -10.97
C ASP A 83 -7.48 -19.24 -9.86
N VAL A 84 -7.25 -20.26 -9.03
CA VAL A 84 -8.13 -20.55 -7.88
C VAL A 84 -8.03 -19.41 -6.86
N LEU A 85 -6.81 -18.90 -6.61
CA LEU A 85 -6.59 -17.75 -5.72
C LEU A 85 -7.24 -16.49 -6.26
N TYR A 86 -7.16 -16.26 -7.58
CA TYR A 86 -7.81 -15.14 -8.24
C TYR A 86 -9.35 -15.23 -8.12
N ALA A 87 -9.92 -16.41 -8.36
CA ALA A 87 -11.35 -16.62 -8.24
C ALA A 87 -11.85 -16.39 -6.80
N LEU A 88 -11.11 -16.88 -5.80
CA LEU A 88 -11.38 -16.61 -4.39
C LEU A 88 -11.31 -15.10 -4.10
N ALA A 89 -10.25 -14.44 -4.56
CA ALA A 89 -10.07 -13.01 -4.33
C ALA A 89 -11.21 -12.19 -4.95
N GLN A 90 -11.68 -12.55 -6.15
CA GLN A 90 -12.80 -11.90 -6.79
C GLN A 90 -14.11 -12.10 -6.01
N GLN A 91 -14.39 -13.30 -5.53
CA GLN A 91 -15.58 -13.59 -4.73
C GLN A 91 -15.62 -12.79 -3.42
N PHE A 92 -14.46 -12.58 -2.80
CA PHE A 92 -14.34 -11.80 -1.56
C PHE A 92 -13.99 -10.32 -1.79
N HIS A 93 -14.04 -9.83 -3.04
CA HIS A 93 -13.67 -8.46 -3.43
C HIS A 93 -12.27 -8.06 -2.93
N TYR A 94 -11.35 -9.03 -2.88
CA TYR A 94 -9.98 -8.84 -2.43
C TYR A 94 -9.09 -8.43 -3.61
N PRO A 95 -8.31 -7.34 -3.52
CA PRO A 95 -7.40 -6.91 -4.59
C PRO A 95 -6.31 -7.97 -4.81
N TYR A 96 -6.40 -8.69 -5.91
CA TYR A 96 -5.45 -9.70 -6.33
C TYR A 96 -5.38 -9.73 -7.87
N ALA A 97 -4.18 -9.70 -8.42
CA ALA A 97 -3.96 -9.83 -9.85
C ALA A 97 -3.27 -11.17 -10.16
N PRO A 98 -3.70 -11.92 -11.18
CA PRO A 98 -3.00 -13.10 -11.65
C PRO A 98 -1.55 -12.79 -12.00
N GLU A 99 -0.65 -13.77 -11.88
CA GLU A 99 0.79 -13.63 -12.11
C GLU A 99 1.11 -12.98 -13.46
N GLU A 100 0.38 -13.36 -14.51
CA GLU A 100 0.52 -12.84 -15.87
C GLU A 100 0.19 -11.33 -16.00
N GLN A 101 -0.57 -10.79 -15.06
CA GLN A 101 -1.01 -9.37 -15.02
C GLN A 101 -0.21 -8.53 -14.02
N ARG A 102 0.68 -9.14 -13.24
CA ARG A 102 1.47 -8.44 -12.21
C ARG A 102 2.53 -7.56 -12.87
N LYS A 103 2.33 -6.26 -12.81
CA LYS A 103 3.28 -5.24 -13.28
C LYS A 103 4.08 -4.60 -12.14
N LEU A 104 3.83 -5.03 -10.91
CA LEU A 104 4.42 -4.49 -9.70
C LEU A 104 5.54 -5.40 -9.19
N SER A 105 6.38 -4.88 -8.29
CA SER A 105 7.52 -5.61 -7.74
C SER A 105 7.10 -6.92 -7.05
N ALA A 106 7.94 -7.95 -7.17
CA ALA A 106 7.82 -9.20 -6.42
C ALA A 106 7.91 -8.99 -4.89
N ASP A 107 8.52 -7.87 -4.44
CA ASP A 107 8.62 -7.50 -3.03
C ASP A 107 7.26 -7.23 -2.35
N LEU A 108 6.19 -7.03 -3.14
CA LEU A 108 4.84 -6.80 -2.62
C LEU A 108 4.14 -8.12 -2.25
N VAL A 109 4.65 -8.81 -1.23
CA VAL A 109 4.12 -10.12 -0.79
C VAL A 109 2.66 -10.04 -0.34
N ALA A 110 2.24 -8.93 0.26
CA ALA A 110 0.85 -8.70 0.67
C ALA A 110 -0.14 -8.68 -0.52
N LEU A 111 0.36 -8.37 -1.72
CA LEU A 111 -0.40 -8.36 -2.97
C LEU A 111 -0.21 -9.66 -3.77
N ASN A 112 1.05 -10.09 -3.91
CA ASN A 112 1.44 -11.19 -4.79
C ASN A 112 1.19 -12.56 -4.16
N GLU A 113 1.30 -12.67 -2.83
CA GLU A 113 1.15 -13.91 -2.06
C GLU A 113 0.17 -13.70 -0.88
N PRO A 114 -1.09 -13.28 -1.12
CA PRO A 114 -1.99 -12.80 -0.08
C PRO A 114 -2.31 -13.82 1.01
N PHE A 115 -2.11 -15.11 0.74
CA PHE A 115 -2.35 -16.20 1.69
C PHE A 115 -1.06 -16.80 2.28
N SER A 116 0.08 -16.16 2.03
CA SER A 116 1.35 -16.58 2.62
C SER A 116 1.46 -16.18 4.09
N PRO A 117 2.28 -16.90 4.90
CA PRO A 117 2.58 -16.49 6.27
C PRO A 117 3.18 -15.08 6.36
N ARG A 118 3.92 -14.64 5.33
CA ARG A 118 4.48 -13.28 5.24
C ARG A 118 3.37 -12.23 5.13
N ALA A 119 2.40 -12.45 4.24
CA ALA A 119 1.25 -11.55 4.10
C ALA A 119 0.43 -11.50 5.38
N GLU A 120 0.27 -12.64 6.08
CA GLU A 120 -0.42 -12.70 7.38
C GLU A 120 0.31 -11.89 8.45
N SER A 121 1.65 -11.90 8.46
CA SER A 121 2.45 -11.08 9.36
C SER A 121 2.19 -9.58 9.14
N PHE A 122 2.04 -9.12 7.89
CA PHE A 122 1.66 -7.74 7.59
C PHE A 122 0.22 -7.41 8.01
N ARG A 123 -0.71 -8.35 7.89
CA ARG A 123 -2.08 -8.17 8.42
C ARG A 123 -2.08 -8.05 9.94
N ALA A 124 -1.29 -8.86 10.63
CA ALA A 124 -1.13 -8.79 12.08
C ALA A 124 -0.49 -7.44 12.49
N LEU A 125 0.56 -6.99 11.79
CA LEU A 125 1.17 -5.68 12.01
C LEU A 125 0.15 -4.55 11.81
N ARG A 126 -0.61 -4.57 10.71
CA ARG A 126 -1.69 -3.62 10.44
C ARG A 126 -2.67 -3.57 11.61
N SER A 127 -3.17 -4.72 12.08
CA SER A 127 -4.13 -4.78 13.21
C SER A 127 -3.56 -4.15 14.48
N GLN A 128 -2.27 -4.38 14.78
CA GLN A 128 -1.60 -3.74 15.92
C GLN A 128 -1.51 -2.22 15.75
N LEU A 129 -1.23 -1.73 14.54
CA LEU A 129 -1.14 -0.30 14.26
C LEU A 129 -2.50 0.38 14.28
N MET A 130 -3.56 -0.29 13.80
CA MET A 130 -4.94 0.20 13.91
C MET A 130 -5.33 0.43 15.36
N MET A 131 -4.99 -0.48 16.27
CA MET A 131 -5.28 -0.33 17.70
C MET A 131 -4.41 0.71 18.42
N ARG A 132 -3.20 0.97 17.93
CA ARG A 132 -2.23 1.81 18.64
C ARG A 132 -2.05 3.20 18.07
N VAL A 133 -2.14 3.35 16.76
CA VAL A 133 -1.82 4.59 16.03
C VAL A 133 -3.04 5.16 15.33
N PHE A 134 -3.78 4.32 14.63
CA PHE A 134 -4.93 4.71 13.80
C PHE A 134 -6.25 4.42 14.53
N THR A 135 -6.43 5.01 15.72
CA THR A 135 -7.62 4.80 16.56
C THR A 135 -8.80 5.63 16.04
N GLU A 136 -10.00 5.04 16.00
CA GLU A 136 -11.21 5.70 15.51
C GLU A 136 -11.51 7.03 16.24
N GLY A 137 -12.07 7.98 15.51
CA GLY A 137 -12.58 9.25 16.06
C GLY A 137 -11.54 10.36 16.26
N THR A 138 -10.29 10.17 15.83
CA THR A 138 -9.24 11.20 15.90
C THR A 138 -8.59 11.44 14.53
N VAL A 139 -8.01 12.63 14.33
CA VAL A 139 -7.11 12.84 13.19
C VAL A 139 -5.84 12.02 13.44
N HIS A 140 -5.59 11.05 12.56
CA HIS A 140 -4.46 10.15 12.71
C HIS A 140 -3.14 10.86 12.38
N PRO A 141 -2.07 10.59 13.14
CA PRO A 141 -0.72 10.99 12.73
C PRO A 141 -0.29 10.22 11.49
N ALA A 142 0.63 10.79 10.71
CA ALA A 142 1.37 10.00 9.73
C ALA A 142 2.30 9.02 10.49
N LEU A 143 2.52 7.83 9.91
CA LEU A 143 3.40 6.82 10.48
C LEU A 143 4.71 6.75 9.70
N ALA A 144 5.82 7.17 10.31
CA ALA A 144 7.15 7.01 9.74
C ALA A 144 7.66 5.57 9.93
N VAL A 145 8.22 4.99 8.89
CA VAL A 145 8.90 3.68 8.93
C VAL A 145 10.40 3.96 8.93
N ILE A 146 11.05 3.72 10.06
CA ILE A 146 12.44 4.08 10.32
C ILE A 146 13.31 2.85 10.61
N SER A 147 14.61 2.93 10.36
CA SER A 147 15.56 1.88 10.76
C SER A 147 16.96 2.47 11.00
N PRO A 148 17.83 1.78 11.76
CA PRO A 148 19.20 2.22 11.95
C PRO A 148 20.03 2.15 10.65
N GLU A 149 19.91 1.06 9.88
CA GLU A 149 20.81 0.77 8.77
C GLU A 149 20.08 0.67 7.41
N PRO A 150 20.78 0.95 6.29
CA PRO A 150 20.25 0.59 4.97
C PRO A 150 20.14 -0.93 4.84
N GLY A 151 19.11 -1.41 4.13
CA GLY A 151 18.89 -2.84 3.95
C GLY A 151 18.13 -3.53 5.09
N ASP A 152 17.73 -2.82 6.15
CA ASP A 152 16.85 -3.37 7.20
C ASP A 152 15.42 -3.67 6.72
N GLY A 153 15.01 -3.16 5.54
CA GLY A 153 13.74 -3.46 4.89
C GLY A 153 12.66 -2.41 5.14
N LYS A 154 13.01 -1.14 5.37
CA LYS A 154 12.03 -0.04 5.54
C LYS A 154 11.04 0.05 4.39
N THR A 155 11.53 0.23 3.17
CA THR A 155 10.69 0.35 1.97
C THR A 155 9.82 -0.88 1.75
N TYR A 156 10.37 -2.08 1.98
CA TYR A 156 9.62 -3.34 1.94
C TYR A 156 8.49 -3.35 2.97
N CYS A 157 8.78 -2.97 4.22
CA CYS A 157 7.80 -2.90 5.29
C CYS A 157 6.73 -1.82 5.00
N ALA A 158 7.15 -0.60 4.62
CA ALA A 158 6.25 0.50 4.32
C ALA A 158 5.31 0.17 3.15
N SER A 159 5.83 -0.42 2.08
CA SER A 159 5.05 -0.77 0.88
C SER A 159 4.03 -1.86 1.17
N ASN A 160 4.41 -2.97 1.83
CA ASN A 160 3.49 -4.04 2.16
C ASN A 160 2.45 -3.62 3.21
N LEU A 161 2.84 -2.80 4.19
CA LEU A 161 1.91 -2.22 5.15
C LEU A 161 0.87 -1.32 4.45
N ALA A 162 1.31 -0.45 3.53
CA ALA A 162 0.42 0.42 2.76
C ALA A 162 -0.58 -0.39 1.91
N VAL A 163 -0.13 -1.47 1.27
CA VAL A 163 -1.02 -2.41 0.56
C VAL A 163 -2.05 -3.00 1.51
N THR A 164 -1.64 -3.53 2.68
CA THR A 164 -2.60 -4.16 3.61
C THR A 164 -3.59 -3.17 4.22
N LEU A 165 -3.22 -1.90 4.42
CA LEU A 165 -4.12 -0.84 4.85
C LEU A 165 -5.13 -0.48 3.75
N ALA A 166 -4.66 -0.32 2.50
CA ALA A 166 -5.52 -0.04 1.35
C ALA A 166 -6.54 -1.16 1.09
N GLN A 167 -6.20 -2.42 1.40
CA GLN A 167 -7.10 -3.57 1.31
C GLN A 167 -8.31 -3.50 2.26
N LEU A 168 -8.26 -2.65 3.29
CA LEU A 168 -9.43 -2.37 4.15
C LEU A 168 -10.44 -1.40 3.52
N GLY A 169 -10.13 -0.82 2.36
CA GLY A 169 -11.00 0.14 1.65
C GLY A 169 -10.75 1.60 2.01
N GLY A 170 -10.02 1.92 3.07
CA GLY A 170 -9.62 3.28 3.43
C GLY A 170 -8.56 3.85 2.46
N ARG A 171 -8.65 5.17 2.17
CA ARG A 171 -7.67 5.86 1.33
C ARG A 171 -6.31 5.88 2.03
N THR A 172 -5.37 5.16 1.49
CA THR A 172 -4.01 5.02 2.04
C THR A 172 -3.01 5.74 1.14
N LEU A 173 -2.17 6.58 1.73
CA LEU A 173 -1.07 7.25 1.05
C LEU A 173 0.27 6.69 1.55
N LEU A 174 1.12 6.27 0.63
CA LEU A 174 2.54 6.01 0.89
C LEU A 174 3.37 7.17 0.36
N VAL A 175 4.13 7.81 1.25
CA VAL A 175 5.05 8.90 0.92
C VAL A 175 6.47 8.35 0.91
N ASP A 176 7.16 8.49 -0.20
CA ASP A 176 8.60 8.25 -0.28
C ASP A 176 9.35 9.51 0.21
N ALA A 177 9.84 9.47 1.44
CA ALA A 177 10.68 10.53 2.01
C ALA A 177 12.17 10.15 2.07
N ASP A 178 12.55 8.97 1.54
CA ASP A 178 13.96 8.63 1.33
C ASP A 178 14.52 9.36 0.10
N MET A 179 14.81 10.65 0.29
CA MET A 179 15.38 11.49 -0.77
C MET A 179 16.86 11.17 -1.05
N ARG A 180 17.45 10.16 -0.40
CA ARG A 180 18.83 9.72 -0.61
C ARG A 180 18.90 8.53 -1.57
N VAL A 181 18.03 7.52 -1.34
CA VAL A 181 17.95 6.30 -2.14
C VAL A 181 16.47 5.93 -2.36
N PRO A 182 15.73 6.74 -3.13
CA PRO A 182 14.30 6.53 -3.33
C PRO A 182 14.03 5.23 -4.10
N ARG A 183 13.10 4.40 -3.61
CA ARG A 183 12.76 3.11 -4.20
C ARG A 183 11.26 2.83 -4.34
N VAL A 184 10.41 3.58 -3.65
CA VAL A 184 8.96 3.32 -3.66
C VAL A 184 8.39 3.37 -5.08
N HIS A 185 8.85 4.30 -5.92
CA HIS A 185 8.41 4.41 -7.30
C HIS A 185 8.76 3.17 -8.16
N GLU A 186 9.89 2.50 -7.88
CA GLU A 186 10.27 1.24 -8.55
C GLU A 186 9.37 0.10 -8.11
N VAL A 187 9.10 -0.01 -6.78
CA VAL A 187 8.23 -1.05 -6.20
C VAL A 187 6.84 -1.02 -6.82
N PHE A 188 6.28 0.18 -7.05
CA PHE A 188 4.94 0.35 -7.60
C PHE A 188 4.92 0.68 -9.09
N ASN A 189 6.06 0.60 -9.78
CA ASN A 189 6.21 0.91 -11.22
C ASN A 189 5.58 2.27 -11.59
N LEU A 190 5.94 3.32 -10.85
CA LEU A 190 5.42 4.67 -10.99
C LEU A 190 6.47 5.63 -11.56
N LYS A 191 6.00 6.74 -12.12
CA LYS A 191 6.89 7.82 -12.57
C LYS A 191 7.46 8.58 -11.38
N ASN A 192 8.77 8.91 -11.42
CA ASN A 192 9.46 9.68 -10.39
C ASN A 192 9.97 11.05 -10.89
N GLY A 193 9.30 11.66 -11.87
CA GLY A 193 9.73 12.97 -12.41
C GLY A 193 9.36 14.14 -11.50
N ALA A 194 8.23 14.06 -10.79
CA ALA A 194 7.72 15.05 -9.85
C ALA A 194 7.29 14.37 -8.55
N GLY A 195 7.42 15.04 -7.40
CA GLY A 195 7.11 14.45 -6.11
C GLY A 195 7.40 15.36 -4.92
N LEU A 196 7.69 14.75 -3.78
CA LEU A 196 7.89 15.40 -2.48
C LEU A 196 8.93 16.53 -2.53
N SER A 197 10.08 16.30 -3.17
CA SER A 197 11.17 17.29 -3.28
C SER A 197 10.73 18.57 -4.00
N GLY A 198 9.90 18.42 -5.05
CA GLY A 198 9.31 19.52 -5.79
C GLY A 198 8.36 20.36 -4.92
N ILE A 199 7.48 19.68 -4.16
CA ILE A 199 6.57 20.34 -3.22
C ILE A 199 7.37 21.17 -2.19
N LEU A 200 8.36 20.55 -1.54
CA LEU A 200 9.13 21.18 -0.47
C LEU A 200 10.02 22.32 -0.96
N SER A 201 10.42 22.30 -2.24
CA SER A 201 11.18 23.38 -2.86
C SER A 201 10.30 24.47 -3.50
N GLY A 202 8.97 24.36 -3.40
CA GLY A 202 8.05 25.34 -3.96
C GLY A 202 7.91 25.28 -5.50
N ARG A 203 8.35 24.17 -6.12
CA ARG A 203 8.28 23.90 -7.56
C ARG A 203 7.18 22.89 -7.89
N ALA A 204 6.12 22.81 -7.05
CA ALA A 204 5.10 21.79 -7.18
C ALA A 204 4.33 21.87 -8.51
N ASP A 205 4.36 20.79 -9.27
CA ASP A 205 3.35 20.48 -10.27
C ASP A 205 2.06 20.03 -9.55
N LYS A 206 0.90 20.32 -10.15
CA LYS A 206 -0.39 20.10 -9.50
C LYS A 206 -0.77 18.63 -9.26
N GLN A 207 -0.06 17.66 -9.87
CA GLN A 207 -0.43 16.25 -9.87
C GLN A 207 0.79 15.38 -9.55
N VAL A 208 1.19 15.35 -8.28
CA VAL A 208 2.36 14.59 -7.83
C VAL A 208 1.99 13.28 -7.13
N ILE A 209 0.76 13.16 -6.60
CA ILE A 209 0.25 11.94 -5.98
C ILE A 209 -0.34 11.05 -7.05
N GLN A 210 0.13 9.81 -7.15
CA GLN A 210 -0.26 8.85 -8.18
C GLN A 210 -1.03 7.70 -7.54
N GLN A 211 -2.17 7.32 -8.12
CA GLN A 211 -2.91 6.13 -7.72
C GLN A 211 -2.21 4.88 -8.26
N VAL A 212 -2.13 3.83 -7.45
CA VAL A 212 -1.51 2.56 -7.85
C VAL A 212 -2.48 1.74 -8.69
N ALA A 213 -2.04 1.34 -9.88
CA ALA A 213 -2.85 0.49 -10.76
C ALA A 213 -3.18 -0.85 -10.07
N GLY A 214 -4.45 -1.25 -10.09
CA GLY A 214 -4.92 -2.48 -9.46
C GLY A 214 -5.19 -2.40 -7.94
N ILE A 215 -4.89 -1.25 -7.29
CA ILE A 215 -5.20 -1.03 -5.86
C ILE A 215 -5.87 0.34 -5.71
N PRO A 216 -7.19 0.44 -5.92
CA PRO A 216 -7.91 1.72 -6.02
C PRO A 216 -7.78 2.64 -4.80
N SER A 217 -7.60 2.06 -3.61
CA SER A 217 -7.46 2.81 -2.35
C SER A 217 -6.01 3.18 -2.01
N LEU A 218 -5.01 2.79 -2.84
CA LEU A 218 -3.60 3.08 -2.60
C LEU A 218 -3.09 4.20 -3.50
N PHE A 219 -2.46 5.17 -2.88
CA PHE A 219 -1.84 6.31 -3.51
C PHE A 219 -0.37 6.40 -3.10
N VAL A 220 0.48 6.90 -3.97
CA VAL A 220 1.91 7.08 -3.71
C VAL A 220 2.31 8.52 -4.04
N LEU A 221 3.05 9.13 -3.13
CA LEU A 221 3.78 10.38 -3.35
C LEU A 221 5.27 10.02 -3.47
N PRO A 222 5.84 9.95 -4.70
CA PRO A 222 7.25 9.66 -4.89
C PRO A 222 8.14 10.83 -4.46
N VAL A 223 9.45 10.62 -4.38
CA VAL A 223 10.42 11.69 -4.10
C VAL A 223 10.40 12.78 -5.18
N GLY A 224 10.29 12.39 -6.43
CA GLY A 224 10.56 13.25 -7.57
C GLY A 224 12.06 13.37 -7.82
N THR A 225 12.52 14.52 -8.27
CA THR A 225 13.95 14.78 -8.49
C THR A 225 14.69 14.73 -7.15
N VAL A 226 15.75 13.92 -7.07
CA VAL A 226 16.59 13.80 -5.88
C VAL A 226 17.29 15.14 -5.60
N PRO A 227 17.06 15.77 -4.43
CA PRO A 227 17.69 17.03 -4.10
C PRO A 227 19.12 16.83 -3.57
N PRO A 228 20.01 17.83 -3.71
CA PRO A 228 21.36 17.76 -3.15
C PRO A 228 21.40 17.92 -1.62
N ASN A 229 20.32 18.42 -1.03
CA ASN A 229 20.21 18.77 0.39
C ASN A 229 18.92 18.23 1.03
N PRO A 230 18.75 16.89 1.13
CA PRO A 230 17.51 16.27 1.60
C PRO A 230 17.14 16.67 3.03
N GLN A 231 18.10 16.71 3.95
CA GLN A 231 17.86 17.03 5.36
C GLN A 231 17.25 18.42 5.54
N GLU A 232 17.78 19.42 4.88
CA GLU A 232 17.28 20.81 4.99
C GLU A 232 15.85 20.95 4.47
N LEU A 233 15.44 20.11 3.48
CA LEU A 233 14.08 20.13 2.98
C LEU A 233 13.08 19.57 4.01
N VAL A 234 13.41 18.47 4.70
CA VAL A 234 12.52 17.90 5.71
C VAL A 234 12.49 18.69 7.01
N GLU A 235 13.55 19.47 7.30
CA GLU A 235 13.58 20.39 8.44
C GLU A 235 12.67 21.61 8.25
N ARG A 236 12.37 22.00 7.01
CA ARG A 236 11.49 23.15 6.73
C ARG A 236 10.10 22.95 7.35
N PRO A 237 9.48 24.03 7.88
CA PRO A 237 8.11 23.98 8.38
C PRO A 237 7.11 23.44 7.36
N ALA A 238 7.39 23.60 6.06
CA ALA A 238 6.58 23.12 4.95
C ALA A 238 6.35 21.60 5.00
N PHE A 239 7.35 20.80 5.40
CA PHE A 239 7.19 19.35 5.52
C PHE A 239 6.15 18.98 6.59
N GLY A 240 6.21 19.60 7.77
CA GLY A 240 5.24 19.34 8.83
C GLY A 240 3.82 19.83 8.48
N LEU A 241 3.71 20.93 7.71
CA LEU A 241 2.41 21.40 7.20
C LEU A 241 1.84 20.39 6.19
N LEU A 242 2.67 19.92 5.27
CA LEU A 242 2.29 18.90 4.29
C LEU A 242 1.82 17.62 4.97
N MET A 243 2.54 17.09 5.97
CA MET A 243 2.14 15.87 6.68
C MET A 243 0.75 16.03 7.34
N ARG A 244 0.46 17.18 7.97
CA ARG A 244 -0.86 17.46 8.54
C ARG A 244 -1.95 17.55 7.47
N GLU A 245 -1.67 18.19 6.35
CA GLU A 245 -2.60 18.28 5.22
C GLU A 245 -2.91 16.88 4.65
N LEU A 246 -1.89 16.06 4.42
CA LEU A 246 -2.07 14.70 3.94
C LEU A 246 -2.85 13.82 4.94
N ALA A 247 -2.53 13.92 6.23
CA ALA A 247 -3.27 13.22 7.28
C ALA A 247 -4.74 13.63 7.40
N SER A 248 -5.12 14.83 6.93
CA SER A 248 -6.53 15.25 6.87
C SER A 248 -7.29 14.74 5.63
N LYS A 249 -6.56 14.32 4.58
CA LYS A 249 -7.13 13.90 3.28
C LYS A 249 -7.14 12.39 3.08
N PHE A 250 -6.29 11.67 3.80
CA PHE A 250 -6.15 10.23 3.72
C PHE A 250 -6.42 9.59 5.09
N ASP A 251 -7.05 8.42 5.08
CA ASP A 251 -7.31 7.68 6.31
C ASP A 251 -6.03 7.15 6.94
N HIS A 252 -5.05 6.78 6.09
CA HIS A 252 -3.75 6.32 6.53
C HIS A 252 -2.63 6.98 5.70
N VAL A 253 -1.62 7.52 6.38
CA VAL A 253 -0.41 8.07 5.74
C VAL A 253 0.81 7.33 6.29
N ILE A 254 1.49 6.60 5.42
CA ILE A 254 2.74 5.87 5.72
C ILE A 254 3.88 6.62 5.05
N VAL A 255 4.99 6.80 5.75
CA VAL A 255 6.14 7.56 5.27
C VAL A 255 7.38 6.68 5.32
N ASP A 256 7.91 6.30 4.15
CA ASP A 256 9.20 5.64 4.02
C ASP A 256 10.33 6.64 4.22
N THR A 257 11.38 6.28 4.97
CA THR A 257 12.44 7.21 5.37
C THR A 257 13.83 6.70 5.01
N PRO A 258 14.85 7.57 4.94
CA PRO A 258 16.23 7.11 4.87
C PRO A 258 16.65 6.41 6.18
N ALA A 259 17.74 5.61 6.13
CA ALA A 259 18.31 4.99 7.31
C ALA A 259 18.96 6.03 8.24
N ALA A 260 18.91 5.80 9.56
CA ALA A 260 19.43 6.73 10.56
C ALA A 260 20.94 6.99 10.43
N VAL A 261 21.70 6.00 9.95
CA VAL A 261 23.14 6.14 9.72
C VAL A 261 23.51 7.25 8.75
N TYR A 262 22.59 7.67 7.88
CA TYR A 262 22.83 8.75 6.91
C TYR A 262 22.70 10.16 7.50
N GLY A 263 22.12 10.31 8.69
CA GLY A 263 21.91 11.60 9.34
C GLY A 263 20.62 11.70 10.14
N ALA A 264 20.27 12.92 10.51
CA ALA A 264 19.08 13.19 11.33
C ALA A 264 17.75 13.12 10.57
N ASP A 265 17.75 12.92 9.25
CA ASP A 265 16.58 12.98 8.39
C ASP A 265 15.43 12.11 8.92
N CYS A 266 15.72 10.84 9.27
CA CYS A 266 14.67 9.92 9.72
C CYS A 266 14.05 10.35 11.05
N ALA A 267 14.84 10.88 11.99
CA ALA A 267 14.35 11.37 13.27
C ALA A 267 13.48 12.63 13.09
N VAL A 268 13.92 13.56 12.22
CA VAL A 268 13.15 14.76 11.87
C VAL A 268 11.83 14.40 11.21
N ILE A 269 11.86 13.49 10.24
CA ILE A 269 10.65 12.99 9.56
C ILE A 269 9.70 12.35 10.57
N ALA A 270 10.18 11.45 11.44
CA ALA A 270 9.40 10.80 12.47
C ALA A 270 8.72 11.80 13.41
N ALA A 271 9.47 12.81 13.88
CA ALA A 271 8.93 13.88 14.73
C ALA A 271 7.84 14.72 14.03
N ARG A 272 7.97 14.95 12.72
CA ARG A 272 6.96 15.69 11.93
C ARG A 272 5.74 14.84 11.58
N CYS A 273 5.90 13.52 11.49
CA CYS A 273 4.81 12.57 11.27
C CYS A 273 3.96 12.40 12.54
N GLY A 274 4.57 12.42 13.73
CA GLY A 274 3.90 12.23 15.02
C GLY A 274 3.84 10.78 15.49
N ALA A 275 4.07 9.79 14.63
CA ALA A 275 4.22 8.38 14.99
C ALA A 275 5.35 7.73 14.19
N ALA A 276 5.98 6.70 14.76
CA ALA A 276 7.03 5.93 14.09
C ALA A 276 6.96 4.45 14.45
N VAL A 277 7.35 3.60 13.51
CA VAL A 277 7.66 2.19 13.71
C VAL A 277 9.10 1.93 13.31
N VAL A 278 9.85 1.22 14.15
CA VAL A 278 11.23 0.86 13.87
C VAL A 278 11.26 -0.48 13.16
N VAL A 279 12.01 -0.58 12.07
CA VAL A 279 12.28 -1.83 11.38
C VAL A 279 13.72 -2.25 11.68
N ALA A 280 13.90 -3.48 12.11
CA ALA A 280 15.18 -4.11 12.34
C ALA A 280 15.28 -5.40 11.56
N ARG A 281 16.43 -5.70 10.99
CA ARG A 281 16.67 -6.95 10.28
C ARG A 281 17.19 -7.99 11.27
N LYS A 282 16.54 -9.15 11.32
CA LYS A 282 16.98 -10.28 12.15
C LYS A 282 18.39 -10.70 11.76
N ASP A 283 19.20 -11.00 12.75
CA ASP A 283 20.60 -11.43 12.61
C ASP A 283 21.54 -10.45 11.88
N ALA A 284 21.08 -9.20 11.62
CA ALA A 284 21.87 -8.16 10.96
C ALA A 284 21.91 -6.84 11.74
N SER A 285 20.74 -6.30 12.15
CA SER A 285 20.69 -5.02 12.88
C SER A 285 21.30 -5.14 14.27
N ARG A 286 22.18 -4.22 14.61
CA ARG A 286 22.85 -4.18 15.93
C ARG A 286 21.91 -3.60 16.97
N ALA A 287 21.84 -4.24 18.16
CA ALA A 287 21.03 -3.75 19.27
C ALA A 287 21.44 -2.34 19.75
N GLU A 288 22.72 -2.00 19.62
CA GLU A 288 23.25 -0.69 19.96
C GLU A 288 22.70 0.39 19.02
N SER A 289 22.79 0.20 17.70
CA SER A 289 22.25 1.12 16.70
C SER A 289 20.74 1.31 16.85
N LEU A 290 20.00 0.26 17.24
CA LEU A 290 18.58 0.36 17.56
C LEU A 290 18.33 1.23 18.80
N ARG A 291 19.12 1.07 19.86
CA ARG A 291 19.02 1.89 21.08
C ARG A 291 19.34 3.35 20.79
N GLU A 292 20.38 3.61 20.01
CA GLU A 292 20.76 4.96 19.58
C GLU A 292 19.65 5.63 18.77
N LEU A 293 19.06 4.92 17.81
CA LEU A 293 17.92 5.42 17.03
C LEU A 293 16.74 5.75 17.94
N VAL A 294 16.35 4.85 18.85
CA VAL A 294 15.25 5.10 19.79
C VAL A 294 15.58 6.28 20.73
N ALA A 295 16.83 6.37 21.20
CA ALA A 295 17.30 7.47 22.04
C ALA A 295 17.26 8.82 21.29
N SER A 296 17.56 8.84 19.98
CA SER A 296 17.49 10.06 19.16
C SER A 296 16.07 10.63 19.03
N LEU A 297 15.05 9.81 19.27
CA LEU A 297 13.65 10.22 19.30
C LEU A 297 13.19 10.67 20.69
N ALA A 298 14.01 10.49 21.72
CA ALA A 298 13.66 10.87 23.09
C ALA A 298 13.46 12.39 23.20
N GLY A 299 12.29 12.80 23.72
CA GLY A 299 11.92 14.21 23.83
C GLY A 299 11.31 14.82 22.55
N ALA A 300 11.31 14.10 21.43
CA ALA A 300 10.59 14.53 20.24
C ALA A 300 9.07 14.19 20.36
N PRO A 301 8.18 14.98 19.75
CA PRO A 301 6.74 14.73 19.76
C PRO A 301 6.37 13.58 18.81
N VAL A 302 6.90 12.39 19.06
CA VAL A 302 6.68 11.18 18.26
C VAL A 302 6.26 10.01 19.14
N LYS A 303 5.18 9.33 18.76
CA LYS A 303 4.73 8.10 19.40
C LYS A 303 5.41 6.90 18.75
N LEU A 304 6.28 6.21 19.48
CA LEU A 304 6.87 4.98 19.00
C LEU A 304 5.85 3.84 19.09
N ALA A 305 5.44 3.29 17.93
CA ALA A 305 4.44 2.23 17.85
C ALA A 305 5.02 0.85 18.22
N GLY A 306 6.31 0.65 18.06
CA GLY A 306 7.01 -0.60 18.36
C GLY A 306 8.19 -0.85 17.43
N VAL A 307 8.74 -2.07 17.51
CA VAL A 307 9.82 -2.58 16.65
C VAL A 307 9.30 -3.77 15.86
N VAL A 308 9.55 -3.81 14.57
CA VAL A 308 9.25 -4.91 13.66
C VAL A 308 10.56 -5.58 13.29
N PHE A 309 10.64 -6.89 13.51
CA PHE A 309 11.77 -7.70 13.05
C PHE A 309 11.48 -8.27 11.67
N ASN A 310 12.34 -7.95 10.74
CA ASN A 310 12.28 -8.40 9.36
C ASN A 310 13.21 -9.61 9.18
N GLU A 311 12.66 -10.72 8.71
CA GLU A 311 13.33 -12.03 8.64
C GLU A 311 13.63 -12.44 7.19
N PHE A 312 14.14 -11.57 6.34
CA PHE A 312 14.57 -11.94 4.98
C PHE A 312 16.05 -11.71 4.73
#